data_e4a6129464ec909c2ef616f6240b981b
#
_entry.id   e4a6129464ec909c2ef616f6240b981b
#
_cell.length_a   1.000
_cell.length_b   1.000
_cell.length_c   1.000
_cell.angle_alpha   90.00
_cell.angle_beta   90.00
_cell.angle_gamma   90.00
#
_symmetry.space_group_name_H-M   'P 1'
#
loop_
_entity.id
_entity.type
_entity.pdbx_description
1 polymer ?
#
loop_
_entity_poly.entity_id
_entity_poly.type
_entity_poly.pdbx_seq_one_letter_code
_entity_poly.pdbx_strand_id
1 'polypeptide(L)'
;MQQPSTNQSIPHRHRLIVPLAFAAILLSPQIARAQANDATDLSIELVDPKVLRVCADPRNLPFSNQQGEGFENKLAEFFAEKLQKKLDYMYFPQASGFVRMTLAAHRCDVIMGFPQGDDLVQGTNPYYRTAYALVAKQGSGLEDVAKLDDPRLKDKHIGIVAGTPPATNMAVNGLMANAKPYALMIDTRLDSSAEAMIKDLNSGQIDAGILWGPMAGYYARTANPPLHVTPLIKETSGPRLVYRIGMGVRPADQNWKRMLNRLIQENQPAINKILLDFGVPLLDENDRLIGTEAATKSP
;
A
#
# COMPACT_ATOMS: atom_id res chain seq x y z
N MET A 1 29.89 -46.19 56.71
CA MET A 1 29.35 -47.37 57.41
C MET A 1 28.64 -48.19 56.35
N GLN A 2 29.34 -49.12 55.81
CA GLN A 2 29.22 -50.58 55.96
C GLN A 2 27.98 -51.20 55.32
N GLN A 3 28.30 -51.92 54.25
CA GLN A 3 27.57 -53.10 53.68
C GLN A 3 27.11 -54.11 54.73
N PRO A 4 26.31 -55.15 54.41
CA PRO A 4 26.75 -56.18 53.46
C PRO A 4 25.66 -56.87 52.60
N SER A 5 26.16 -57.42 51.53
CA SER A 5 25.83 -58.57 50.70
C SER A 5 25.13 -59.80 51.40
N THR A 6 24.29 -60.50 50.61
CA THR A 6 24.29 -61.97 50.61
C THR A 6 23.84 -62.51 49.23
N ASN A 7 24.67 -63.43 48.84
CA ASN A 7 24.67 -64.31 47.68
C ASN A 7 23.90 -65.59 48.01
N GLN A 8 23.09 -66.13 47.08
CA GLN A 8 22.85 -67.60 47.08
C GLN A 8 22.46 -68.09 45.66
N SER A 9 23.03 -69.19 45.39
CA SER A 9 23.24 -69.94 44.16
C SER A 9 22.15 -70.98 43.87
N ILE A 10 21.81 -71.13 42.56
CA ILE A 10 21.56 -72.31 41.69
C ILE A 10 20.89 -73.59 42.24
N PRO A 11 19.95 -74.28 41.49
CA PRO A 11 20.46 -75.32 40.59
C PRO A 11 19.70 -75.48 39.25
N HIS A 12 20.46 -76.02 38.26
CA HIS A 12 20.07 -76.49 36.93
C HIS A 12 18.96 -77.56 36.98
N ARG A 13 18.03 -77.47 35.96
CA ARG A 13 17.39 -78.63 35.37
C ARG A 13 17.23 -78.49 33.88
N HIS A 14 17.88 -79.38 33.13
CA HIS A 14 17.68 -79.66 31.73
C HIS A 14 16.26 -80.16 31.45
N ARG A 15 15.65 -79.72 30.34
CA ARG A 15 14.87 -80.65 29.48
C ARG A 15 14.36 -79.95 28.21
N LEU A 16 14.68 -80.61 27.11
CA LEU A 16 13.98 -80.81 25.82
C LEU A 16 13.74 -79.61 24.89
N ILE A 17 14.44 -79.69 23.79
CA ILE A 17 14.35 -79.00 22.60
C ILE A 17 13.16 -79.55 21.74
N VAL A 18 12.19 -78.73 21.38
CA VAL A 18 11.21 -79.01 20.33
C VAL A 18 11.35 -77.81 19.30
N PRO A 19 11.66 -78.10 18.03
CA PRO A 19 11.70 -77.07 17.06
C PRO A 19 10.29 -76.71 16.52
N LEU A 20 9.74 -75.61 16.96
CA LEU A 20 8.59 -75.01 16.32
C LEU A 20 9.07 -74.09 15.21
N ALA A 21 8.73 -74.43 13.98
CA ALA A 21 8.93 -73.55 12.83
C ALA A 21 8.02 -72.32 12.98
N PHE A 22 8.65 -71.18 13.25
CA PHE A 22 7.94 -69.90 13.21
C PHE A 22 7.99 -69.33 11.80
N ALA A 23 6.83 -69.33 11.16
CA ALA A 23 6.63 -68.54 9.91
C ALA A 23 6.81 -67.07 10.24
N ALA A 24 7.87 -66.45 9.72
CA ALA A 24 8.10 -65.02 9.80
C ALA A 24 7.09 -64.27 8.89
N ILE A 25 6.03 -63.79 9.48
CA ILE A 25 5.16 -62.79 8.86
C ILE A 25 5.95 -61.48 8.86
N LEU A 26 6.44 -61.07 7.68
CA LEU A 26 6.99 -59.76 7.43
C LEU A 26 5.86 -58.72 7.55
N LEU A 27 5.63 -58.19 8.72
CA LEU A 27 4.88 -56.95 8.88
C LEU A 27 5.78 -55.81 8.37
N SER A 28 5.55 -55.44 7.11
CA SER A 28 6.06 -54.15 6.60
C SER A 28 5.44 -53.04 7.44
N PRO A 29 6.21 -52.10 8.04
CA PRO A 29 5.62 -50.90 8.60
C PRO A 29 5.08 -50.09 7.43
N GLN A 30 3.76 -50.11 7.25
CA GLN A 30 3.11 -49.07 6.47
C GLN A 30 3.38 -47.75 7.20
N ILE A 31 4.36 -47.01 6.70
CA ILE A 31 4.50 -45.60 7.02
C ILE A 31 3.21 -44.95 6.54
N ALA A 32 2.26 -44.83 7.46
CA ALA A 32 1.17 -43.89 7.29
C ALA A 32 1.81 -42.52 7.05
N ARG A 33 1.92 -42.14 5.80
CA ARG A 33 2.09 -40.74 5.46
C ARG A 33 0.89 -40.03 6.08
N ALA A 34 1.12 -39.46 7.25
CA ALA A 34 0.27 -38.41 7.74
C ALA A 34 0.28 -37.38 6.62
N GLN A 35 -0.78 -37.34 5.83
CA GLN A 35 -1.14 -36.14 5.09
C GLN A 35 -1.22 -35.09 6.17
N ALA A 36 -0.23 -34.20 6.19
CA ALA A 36 -0.41 -32.92 6.82
C ALA A 36 -1.66 -32.35 6.13
N ASN A 37 -2.81 -32.56 6.78
CA ASN A 37 -3.94 -31.72 6.53
C ASN A 37 -3.38 -30.32 6.78
N ASP A 38 -3.11 -29.58 5.70
CA ASP A 38 -3.20 -28.14 5.75
C ASP A 38 -4.49 -27.89 6.53
N ALA A 39 -4.33 -27.58 7.81
CA ALA A 39 -5.37 -26.96 8.57
C ALA A 39 -5.58 -25.63 7.84
N THR A 40 -6.38 -25.68 6.78
CA THR A 40 -6.93 -24.50 6.17
C THR A 40 -7.53 -23.75 7.32
N ASP A 41 -6.87 -22.67 7.67
CA ASP A 41 -7.36 -21.67 8.61
C ASP A 41 -8.82 -21.38 8.17
N LEU A 42 -9.75 -21.98 8.90
CA LEU A 42 -11.21 -21.89 8.65
C LEU A 42 -11.70 -20.53 9.15
N SER A 43 -10.88 -19.50 9.00
CA SER A 43 -11.37 -18.14 9.14
C SER A 43 -12.44 -17.93 8.08
N ILE A 44 -13.69 -17.76 8.52
CA ILE A 44 -14.81 -17.46 7.63
C ILE A 44 -14.54 -16.07 7.05
N GLU A 45 -14.09 -16.03 5.81
CA GLU A 45 -13.95 -14.78 5.08
C GLU A 45 -15.35 -14.25 4.72
N LEU A 46 -15.64 -13.04 5.16
CA LEU A 46 -16.93 -12.37 4.91
C LEU A 46 -16.92 -11.54 3.62
N VAL A 47 -16.03 -11.87 2.70
CA VAL A 47 -15.95 -11.24 1.39
C VAL A 47 -17.12 -11.68 0.52
N ASP A 48 -17.82 -10.73 -0.08
CA ASP A 48 -18.95 -11.05 -0.96
C ASP A 48 -18.48 -11.83 -2.20
N PRO A 49 -19.05 -13.02 -2.49
CA PRO A 49 -18.62 -13.82 -3.62
C PRO A 49 -19.02 -13.26 -5.00
N LYS A 50 -20.04 -12.39 -5.08
CA LYS A 50 -20.62 -11.87 -6.33
C LYS A 50 -20.38 -10.38 -6.54
N VAL A 51 -20.05 -9.66 -5.48
CA VAL A 51 -19.89 -8.21 -5.51
C VAL A 51 -18.48 -7.84 -5.04
N LEU A 52 -17.80 -6.96 -5.76
CA LEU A 52 -16.61 -6.28 -5.29
C LEU A 52 -17.07 -5.02 -4.54
N ARG A 53 -17.04 -5.07 -3.21
CA ARG A 53 -17.42 -3.95 -2.35
C ARG A 53 -16.17 -3.13 -2.00
N VAL A 54 -16.09 -1.92 -2.54
CA VAL A 54 -14.93 -1.03 -2.39
C VAL A 54 -15.23 0.05 -1.37
N CYS A 55 -14.30 0.24 -0.42
CA CYS A 55 -14.32 1.38 0.50
C CYS A 55 -13.70 2.59 -0.22
N ALA A 56 -14.44 3.65 -0.42
CA ALA A 56 -14.01 4.81 -1.19
C ALA A 56 -14.43 6.13 -0.55
N ASP A 57 -13.74 7.21 -0.91
CA ASP A 57 -14.13 8.56 -0.54
C ASP A 57 -15.10 9.12 -1.59
N PRO A 58 -16.18 9.80 -1.19
CA PRO A 58 -17.16 10.35 -2.12
C PRO A 58 -16.65 11.54 -2.94
N ARG A 59 -15.58 12.24 -2.49
CA ARG A 59 -15.03 13.44 -3.15
C ARG A 59 -13.55 13.65 -2.81
N ASN A 60 -12.70 12.76 -3.27
CA ASN A 60 -11.24 12.83 -3.04
C ASN A 60 -10.46 12.54 -4.33
N LEU A 61 -10.65 13.37 -5.35
CA LEU A 61 -9.84 13.26 -6.57
C LEU A 61 -8.35 13.57 -6.26
N PRO A 62 -7.45 12.88 -6.91
CA PRO A 62 -7.62 11.92 -8.03
C PRO A 62 -7.94 10.48 -7.62
N PHE A 63 -8.15 10.17 -6.33
CA PHE A 63 -8.35 8.79 -5.85
C PHE A 63 -9.74 8.28 -6.23
N SER A 64 -10.77 8.84 -5.62
CA SER A 64 -12.14 8.42 -5.86
C SER A 64 -13.15 9.55 -5.70
N ASN A 65 -14.29 9.42 -6.37
CA ASN A 65 -15.49 10.20 -6.15
C ASN A 65 -16.74 9.36 -6.48
N GLN A 66 -17.93 9.92 -6.18
CA GLN A 66 -19.19 9.24 -6.48
C GLN A 66 -19.49 9.13 -7.97
N GLN A 67 -18.89 9.97 -8.80
CA GLN A 67 -19.02 9.96 -10.27
C GLN A 67 -18.17 8.89 -10.95
N GLY A 68 -17.28 8.20 -10.20
CA GLY A 68 -16.40 7.17 -10.75
C GLY A 68 -15.22 7.74 -11.56
N GLU A 69 -14.81 8.98 -11.28
CA GLU A 69 -13.80 9.70 -12.07
C GLU A 69 -12.36 9.54 -11.55
N GLY A 70 -12.15 9.04 -10.36
CA GLY A 70 -10.82 8.84 -9.77
C GLY A 70 -10.11 7.59 -10.29
N PHE A 71 -8.79 7.54 -10.16
CA PHE A 71 -8.02 6.37 -10.60
C PHE A 71 -8.32 5.11 -9.77
N GLU A 72 -8.65 5.25 -8.49
CA GLU A 72 -9.09 4.11 -7.67
C GLU A 72 -10.46 3.59 -8.10
N ASN A 73 -11.35 4.47 -8.59
CA ASN A 73 -12.58 4.02 -9.25
C ASN A 73 -12.25 3.22 -10.52
N LYS A 74 -11.32 3.71 -11.37
CA LYS A 74 -10.93 3.00 -12.60
C LYS A 74 -10.24 1.67 -12.32
N LEU A 75 -9.42 1.60 -11.29
CA LEU A 75 -8.84 0.35 -10.81
C LEU A 75 -9.91 -0.61 -10.28
N ALA A 76 -10.89 -0.10 -9.52
CA ALA A 76 -11.99 -0.92 -9.01
C ALA A 76 -12.86 -1.49 -10.14
N GLU A 77 -13.18 -0.69 -11.16
CA GLU A 77 -13.86 -1.13 -12.38
C GLU A 77 -13.07 -2.24 -13.08
N PHE A 78 -11.76 -2.03 -13.27
CA PHE A 78 -10.85 -2.99 -13.87
C PHE A 78 -10.78 -4.32 -13.09
N PHE A 79 -10.64 -4.26 -11.76
CA PHE A 79 -10.59 -5.47 -10.93
C PHE A 79 -11.95 -6.18 -10.85
N ALA A 80 -13.07 -5.45 -10.82
CA ALA A 80 -14.40 -6.03 -10.85
C ALA A 80 -14.64 -6.84 -12.14
N GLU A 81 -14.20 -6.31 -13.29
CA GLU A 81 -14.23 -7.02 -14.58
C GLU A 81 -13.40 -8.30 -14.54
N LYS A 82 -12.13 -8.21 -14.08
CA LYS A 82 -11.24 -9.39 -13.96
C LYS A 82 -11.78 -10.47 -13.03
N LEU A 83 -12.48 -10.08 -11.98
CA LEU A 83 -13.12 -10.98 -11.01
C LEU A 83 -14.50 -11.46 -11.45
N GLN A 84 -15.05 -10.91 -12.51
CA GLN A 84 -16.44 -11.14 -12.96
C GLN A 84 -17.46 -10.86 -11.85
N LYS A 85 -17.20 -9.83 -11.04
CA LYS A 85 -18.05 -9.38 -9.94
C LYS A 85 -18.75 -8.07 -10.31
N LYS A 86 -19.94 -7.85 -9.73
CA LYS A 86 -20.54 -6.51 -9.72
C LYS A 86 -19.70 -5.60 -8.86
N LEU A 87 -19.59 -4.33 -9.25
CA LEU A 87 -18.91 -3.32 -8.45
C LEU A 87 -19.92 -2.56 -7.58
N ASP A 88 -19.59 -2.39 -6.33
CA ASP A 88 -20.35 -1.56 -5.37
C ASP A 88 -19.39 -0.77 -4.47
N TYR A 89 -19.84 0.39 -3.99
CA TYR A 89 -19.03 1.28 -3.18
C TYR A 89 -19.67 1.58 -1.83
N MET A 90 -18.85 1.49 -0.80
CA MET A 90 -19.13 2.08 0.50
C MET A 90 -18.40 3.42 0.60
N TYR A 91 -19.11 4.50 0.40
CA TYR A 91 -18.56 5.84 0.49
C TYR A 91 -18.53 6.36 1.93
N PHE A 92 -17.36 6.80 2.35
CA PHE A 92 -17.13 7.50 3.61
C PHE A 92 -15.92 8.46 3.43
N PRO A 93 -15.94 9.68 4.03
CA PRO A 93 -14.79 10.59 3.94
C PRO A 93 -13.51 9.94 4.46
N GLN A 94 -12.43 10.03 3.67
CA GLN A 94 -11.13 9.46 4.00
C GLN A 94 -10.41 10.34 5.05
N ALA A 95 -10.98 10.36 6.23
CA ALA A 95 -10.55 11.07 7.41
C ALA A 95 -10.45 10.11 8.59
N SER A 96 -10.30 10.64 9.81
CA SER A 96 -10.23 9.84 11.05
C SER A 96 -11.39 8.85 11.14
N GLY A 97 -11.05 7.57 11.29
CA GLY A 97 -12.06 6.50 11.44
C GLY A 97 -12.53 5.86 10.13
N PHE A 98 -12.00 6.25 8.98
CA PHE A 98 -12.36 5.65 7.68
C PHE A 98 -12.33 4.12 7.71
N VAL A 99 -11.19 3.50 8.05
CA VAL A 99 -11.04 2.04 8.13
C VAL A 99 -12.05 1.43 9.10
N ARG A 100 -12.20 2.03 10.30
CA ARG A 100 -13.11 1.52 11.33
C ARG A 100 -14.58 1.54 10.89
N MET A 101 -15.00 2.60 10.19
CA MET A 101 -16.38 2.80 9.77
C MET A 101 -16.74 2.10 8.46
N THR A 102 -15.75 1.59 7.74
CA THR A 102 -15.94 0.94 6.43
C THR A 102 -15.46 -0.52 6.44
N LEU A 103 -14.17 -0.76 6.24
CA LEU A 103 -13.58 -2.08 6.11
C LEU A 103 -13.74 -2.94 7.38
N ALA A 104 -13.36 -2.39 8.53
CA ALA A 104 -13.47 -3.10 9.81
C ALA A 104 -14.93 -3.34 10.24
N ALA A 105 -15.86 -2.51 9.80
CA ALA A 105 -17.29 -2.69 9.99
C ALA A 105 -17.95 -3.62 8.96
N HIS A 106 -17.18 -4.32 8.14
CA HIS A 106 -17.63 -5.25 7.08
C HIS A 106 -18.59 -4.63 6.04
N ARG A 107 -18.53 -3.31 5.86
CA ARG A 107 -19.37 -2.59 4.89
C ARG A 107 -18.80 -2.61 3.48
N CYS A 108 -17.51 -2.93 3.35
CA CYS A 108 -16.76 -3.12 2.11
C CYS A 108 -15.69 -4.20 2.32
N ASP A 109 -15.00 -4.63 1.27
CA ASP A 109 -14.06 -5.75 1.31
C ASP A 109 -12.63 -5.36 0.92
N VAL A 110 -12.45 -4.16 0.38
CA VAL A 110 -11.15 -3.66 -0.05
C VAL A 110 -11.08 -2.13 -0.02
N ILE A 111 -9.95 -1.60 0.41
CA ILE A 111 -9.52 -0.22 0.20
C ILE A 111 -8.49 -0.24 -0.93
N MET A 112 -8.68 0.55 -1.99
CA MET A 112 -7.85 0.46 -3.19
C MET A 112 -6.43 0.97 -2.98
N GLY A 113 -6.24 2.05 -2.21
CA GLY A 113 -4.92 2.63 -1.93
C GLY A 113 -4.63 2.68 -0.43
N PHE A 114 -3.61 1.92 0.01
CA PHE A 114 -3.16 1.94 1.41
C PHE A 114 -1.63 1.84 1.51
N PRO A 115 -0.96 2.69 2.31
CA PRO A 115 0.48 2.63 2.50
C PRO A 115 0.89 1.30 3.14
N GLN A 116 1.99 0.72 2.68
CA GLN A 116 2.54 -0.48 3.30
C GLN A 116 3.17 -0.18 4.66
N GLY A 117 3.00 -1.09 5.61
CA GLY A 117 3.54 -0.98 6.96
C GLY A 117 2.61 -0.29 7.96
N ASP A 118 1.36 -0.03 7.59
CA ASP A 118 0.33 0.45 8.50
C ASP A 118 -0.47 -0.75 9.07
N ASP A 119 -0.63 -0.80 10.39
CA ASP A 119 -1.23 -1.94 11.10
C ASP A 119 -2.79 -1.91 11.11
N LEU A 120 -3.40 -0.85 10.59
CA LEU A 120 -4.87 -0.73 10.56
C LEU A 120 -5.53 -1.72 9.60
N VAL A 121 -4.80 -2.19 8.61
CA VAL A 121 -5.27 -3.17 7.60
C VAL A 121 -4.19 -4.20 7.27
N GLN A 122 -4.61 -5.33 6.75
CA GLN A 122 -3.68 -6.26 6.11
C GLN A 122 -3.41 -5.80 4.67
N GLY A 123 -2.19 -5.34 4.38
CA GLY A 123 -1.81 -4.90 3.04
C GLY A 123 -1.63 -6.05 2.04
N THR A 124 -2.02 -5.85 0.78
CA THR A 124 -1.59 -6.70 -0.35
C THR A 124 -0.12 -6.41 -0.71
N ASN A 125 0.43 -7.12 -1.69
CA ASN A 125 1.65 -6.66 -2.35
C ASN A 125 1.43 -5.25 -2.92
N PRO A 126 2.46 -4.39 -2.94
CA PRO A 126 2.32 -3.07 -3.53
C PRO A 126 2.09 -3.19 -5.03
N TYR A 127 1.23 -2.37 -5.57
CA TYR A 127 0.98 -2.30 -7.00
C TYR A 127 1.47 -0.97 -7.61
N TYR A 128 1.84 0.00 -6.78
CA TYR A 128 2.60 1.16 -7.24
C TYR A 128 3.49 1.74 -6.15
N ARG A 129 4.43 2.53 -6.62
CA ARG A 129 5.38 3.28 -5.80
C ARG A 129 5.41 4.70 -6.29
N THR A 130 5.40 5.65 -5.37
CA THR A 130 5.43 7.08 -5.67
C THR A 130 6.03 7.85 -4.50
N ALA A 131 6.23 9.16 -4.67
CA ALA A 131 6.81 10.02 -3.66
C ALA A 131 5.97 11.28 -3.46
N TYR A 132 6.19 11.99 -2.35
CA TYR A 132 5.83 13.40 -2.29
C TYR A 132 6.58 14.18 -3.36
N ALA A 133 5.97 15.24 -3.88
CA ALA A 133 6.52 16.01 -4.98
C ALA A 133 6.39 17.51 -4.72
N LEU A 134 7.37 18.25 -5.20
CA LEU A 134 7.32 19.70 -5.33
C LEU A 134 6.50 20.05 -6.58
N VAL A 135 5.57 20.98 -6.44
CA VAL A 135 4.78 21.54 -7.54
C VAL A 135 5.13 23.01 -7.66
N ALA A 136 5.51 23.44 -8.85
CA ALA A 136 5.92 24.82 -9.13
C ALA A 136 5.41 25.28 -10.49
N LYS A 137 5.37 26.60 -10.73
CA LYS A 137 5.06 27.16 -12.04
C LYS A 137 6.20 26.88 -13.02
N GLN A 138 5.86 26.67 -14.28
CA GLN A 138 6.88 26.63 -15.33
C GLN A 138 7.58 27.99 -15.43
N GLY A 139 8.92 27.96 -15.58
CA GLY A 139 9.74 29.15 -15.64
C GLY A 139 10.04 29.79 -14.28
N SER A 140 9.66 29.14 -13.17
CA SER A 140 9.95 29.62 -11.82
C SER A 140 11.41 29.40 -11.37
N GLY A 141 12.15 28.55 -12.10
CA GLY A 141 13.49 28.12 -11.72
C GLY A 141 13.53 27.05 -10.60
N LEU A 142 12.37 26.46 -10.27
CA LEU A 142 12.22 25.42 -9.25
C LEU A 142 11.89 24.04 -9.82
N GLU A 143 11.85 23.91 -11.14
CA GLU A 143 11.33 22.72 -11.84
C GLU A 143 12.18 21.45 -11.63
N ASP A 144 13.46 21.60 -11.31
CA ASP A 144 14.39 20.49 -11.09
C ASP A 144 14.75 20.27 -9.60
N VAL A 145 14.07 20.99 -8.71
CA VAL A 145 14.29 20.88 -7.25
C VAL A 145 13.75 19.55 -6.74
N ALA A 146 14.65 18.60 -6.53
CA ALA A 146 14.34 17.24 -6.06
C ALA A 146 14.76 16.99 -4.60
N LYS A 147 15.21 18.04 -3.87
CA LYS A 147 15.62 18.04 -2.47
C LYS A 147 15.19 19.32 -1.77
N LEU A 148 14.94 19.25 -0.48
CA LEU A 148 14.52 20.41 0.32
C LEU A 148 15.70 21.22 0.90
N ASP A 149 16.93 20.74 0.77
CA ASP A 149 18.15 21.50 1.09
C ASP A 149 18.62 22.43 -0.05
N ASP A 150 17.85 22.48 -1.16
CA ASP A 150 18.18 23.35 -2.29
C ASP A 150 18.12 24.83 -1.88
N PRO A 151 19.21 25.61 -2.08
CA PRO A 151 19.28 27.01 -1.61
C PRO A 151 18.24 27.91 -2.26
N ARG A 152 17.70 27.56 -3.44
CA ARG A 152 16.63 28.31 -4.12
C ARG A 152 15.32 28.34 -3.35
N LEU A 153 15.12 27.42 -2.38
CA LEU A 153 13.91 27.34 -1.56
C LEU A 153 13.94 28.28 -0.34
N LYS A 154 15.09 28.80 0.07
CA LYS A 154 15.29 29.52 1.35
C LYS A 154 14.33 30.68 1.58
N ASP A 155 14.10 31.48 0.54
CA ASP A 155 13.27 32.69 0.63
C ASP A 155 11.90 32.51 -0.02
N LYS A 156 11.51 31.28 -0.34
CA LYS A 156 10.27 30.96 -1.00
C LYS A 156 9.13 30.70 -0.03
N HIS A 157 7.94 31.13 -0.40
CA HIS A 157 6.71 30.75 0.28
C HIS A 157 6.29 29.36 -0.22
N ILE A 158 6.43 28.36 0.65
CA ILE A 158 6.18 26.96 0.30
C ILE A 158 4.91 26.46 0.99
N GLY A 159 3.95 26.03 0.18
CA GLY A 159 2.74 25.35 0.67
C GLY A 159 3.05 23.95 1.18
N ILE A 160 2.54 23.61 2.37
CA ILE A 160 2.74 22.30 2.98
C ILE A 160 1.48 21.84 3.71
N VAL A 161 1.11 20.57 3.55
CA VAL A 161 0.04 19.98 4.37
C VAL A 161 0.63 19.64 5.74
N ALA A 162 0.13 20.31 6.78
CA ALA A 162 0.64 20.17 8.14
C ALA A 162 0.48 18.73 8.66
N GLY A 163 1.49 18.24 9.39
CA GLY A 163 1.49 16.87 9.94
C GLY A 163 1.88 15.77 8.94
N THR A 164 2.18 16.11 7.69
CA THR A 164 2.72 15.15 6.71
C THR A 164 4.24 15.01 6.85
N PRO A 165 4.84 13.88 6.41
CA PRO A 165 6.29 13.67 6.46
C PRO A 165 7.13 14.84 5.91
N PRO A 166 6.82 15.43 4.73
CA PRO A 166 7.62 16.54 4.21
C PRO A 166 7.58 17.81 5.08
N ALA A 167 6.60 17.99 5.96
CA ALA A 167 6.63 19.10 6.92
C ALA A 167 7.83 18.97 7.89
N THR A 168 8.16 17.74 8.31
CA THR A 168 9.36 17.49 9.12
C THR A 168 10.63 17.72 8.31
N ASN A 169 10.68 17.29 7.05
CA ASN A 169 11.84 17.54 6.18
C ASN A 169 12.04 19.06 5.96
N MET A 170 10.96 19.82 5.75
CA MET A 170 11.03 21.29 5.68
C MET A 170 11.58 21.91 6.96
N ALA A 171 11.15 21.44 8.13
CA ALA A 171 11.65 21.92 9.42
C ALA A 171 13.15 21.65 9.59
N VAL A 172 13.61 20.45 9.23
CA VAL A 172 15.05 20.09 9.27
C VAL A 172 15.88 20.99 8.35
N ASN A 173 15.34 21.38 7.19
CA ASN A 173 16.00 22.24 6.22
C ASN A 173 15.78 23.75 6.46
N GLY A 174 15.13 24.15 7.56
CA GLY A 174 14.95 25.55 7.93
C GLY A 174 13.93 26.30 7.06
N LEU A 175 13.01 25.60 6.38
CA LEU A 175 12.04 26.18 5.44
C LEU A 175 10.71 26.59 6.08
N MET A 176 10.57 26.48 7.40
CA MET A 176 9.29 26.72 8.07
C MET A 176 8.93 28.20 8.24
N ALA A 177 9.90 29.12 8.16
CA ALA A 177 9.67 30.54 8.38
C ALA A 177 8.67 31.15 7.38
N ASN A 178 8.72 30.71 6.12
CA ASN A 178 7.86 31.16 5.03
C ASN A 178 6.87 30.06 4.57
N ALA A 179 6.66 29.03 5.39
CA ALA A 179 5.74 27.94 5.05
C ALA A 179 4.29 28.40 5.19
N LYS A 180 3.45 28.08 4.19
CA LYS A 180 2.00 28.22 4.28
C LYS A 180 1.37 26.86 4.61
N PRO A 181 0.84 26.66 5.82
CA PRO A 181 0.25 25.39 6.21
C PRO A 181 -1.16 25.22 5.62
N TYR A 182 -1.49 23.99 5.20
CA TYR A 182 -2.82 23.51 4.87
C TYR A 182 -3.21 22.37 5.80
N ALA A 183 -4.50 22.21 6.07
CA ALA A 183 -4.97 21.20 7.01
C ALA A 183 -4.83 19.78 6.43
N LEU A 184 -4.35 18.83 7.23
CA LEU A 184 -4.31 17.41 6.85
C LEU A 184 -5.70 16.77 6.99
N MET A 185 -6.36 17.05 8.11
CA MET A 185 -7.66 16.44 8.43
C MET A 185 -8.76 17.42 8.05
N ILE A 186 -9.40 17.16 6.93
CA ILE A 186 -10.52 17.94 6.39
C ILE A 186 -11.69 17.01 6.07
N ASP A 187 -12.88 17.57 6.03
CA ASP A 187 -14.01 16.88 5.41
C ASP A 187 -13.92 17.04 3.88
N THR A 188 -13.49 15.99 3.21
CA THR A 188 -13.30 15.98 1.76
C THR A 188 -14.56 16.34 0.98
N ARG A 189 -15.75 16.19 1.58
CA ARG A 189 -17.02 16.60 0.97
C ARG A 189 -17.14 18.12 0.83
N LEU A 190 -16.43 18.87 1.65
CA LEU A 190 -16.49 20.33 1.72
C LEU A 190 -15.26 21.00 1.11
N ASP A 191 -14.06 20.52 1.45
CA ASP A 191 -12.80 21.17 1.16
C ASP A 191 -11.75 20.20 0.58
N SER A 192 -10.72 20.75 -0.08
CA SER A 192 -9.54 20.05 -0.53
C SER A 192 -8.29 20.90 -0.31
N SER A 193 -7.39 20.43 0.55
CA SER A 193 -6.11 21.10 0.80
C SER A 193 -5.23 21.16 -0.45
N ALA A 194 -5.32 20.15 -1.32
CA ALA A 194 -4.59 20.14 -2.58
C ALA A 194 -5.13 21.22 -3.55
N GLU A 195 -6.46 21.31 -3.71
CA GLU A 195 -7.09 22.35 -4.54
C GLU A 195 -6.77 23.76 -4.03
N ALA A 196 -6.85 23.98 -2.72
CA ALA A 196 -6.52 25.24 -2.09
C ALA A 196 -5.04 25.61 -2.33
N MET A 197 -4.13 24.66 -2.20
CA MET A 197 -2.70 24.88 -2.46
C MET A 197 -2.42 25.22 -3.91
N ILE A 198 -3.03 24.52 -4.86
CA ILE A 198 -2.88 24.81 -6.30
C ILE A 198 -3.47 26.18 -6.67
N LYS A 199 -4.60 26.55 -6.07
CA LYS A 199 -5.17 27.90 -6.23
C LYS A 199 -4.21 28.98 -5.73
N ASP A 200 -3.60 28.81 -4.57
CA ASP A 200 -2.65 29.76 -4.02
C ASP A 200 -1.36 29.82 -4.84
N LEU A 201 -0.90 28.69 -5.36
CA LEU A 201 0.23 28.65 -6.29
C LEU A 201 -0.07 29.42 -7.57
N ASN A 202 -1.23 29.22 -8.18
CA ASN A 202 -1.65 29.92 -9.40
C ASN A 202 -1.79 31.44 -9.18
N SER A 203 -2.30 31.85 -8.01
CA SER A 203 -2.44 33.28 -7.67
C SER A 203 -1.11 33.93 -7.22
N GLY A 204 -0.05 33.16 -7.01
CA GLY A 204 1.23 33.66 -6.55
C GLY A 204 1.30 33.93 -5.04
N GLN A 205 0.36 33.42 -4.26
CA GLN A 205 0.44 33.48 -2.78
C GLN A 205 1.50 32.55 -2.21
N ILE A 206 1.89 31.52 -2.96
CA ILE A 206 3.02 30.65 -2.70
C ILE A 206 3.84 30.47 -3.97
N ASP A 207 5.13 30.22 -3.83
CA ASP A 207 6.06 30.00 -4.95
C ASP A 207 6.10 28.54 -5.38
N ALA A 208 5.89 27.62 -4.43
CA ALA A 208 5.85 26.17 -4.63
C ALA A 208 4.93 25.53 -3.62
N GLY A 209 4.46 24.32 -3.92
CA GLY A 209 3.70 23.49 -2.98
C GLY A 209 4.25 22.07 -2.90
N ILE A 210 4.19 21.46 -1.72
CA ILE A 210 4.56 20.05 -1.56
C ILE A 210 3.30 19.22 -1.32
N LEU A 211 3.02 18.33 -2.27
CA LEU A 211 1.85 17.45 -2.25
C LEU A 211 2.26 15.98 -2.35
N TRP A 212 1.35 15.11 -1.93
CA TRP A 212 1.44 13.69 -2.23
C TRP A 212 1.42 13.46 -3.75
N GLY A 213 2.33 12.61 -4.27
CA GLY A 213 2.59 12.46 -5.70
C GLY A 213 1.36 12.33 -6.61
N PRO A 214 0.39 11.43 -6.32
CA PRO A 214 -0.83 11.34 -7.10
C PRO A 214 -1.62 12.65 -7.17
N MET A 215 -1.75 13.36 -6.04
CA MET A 215 -2.40 14.68 -6.01
C MET A 215 -1.59 15.71 -6.80
N ALA A 216 -0.26 15.74 -6.59
CA ALA A 216 0.63 16.64 -7.30
C ALA A 216 0.49 16.47 -8.82
N GLY A 217 0.58 15.25 -9.33
CA GLY A 217 0.49 14.96 -10.76
C GLY A 217 -0.86 15.33 -11.38
N TYR A 218 -1.93 14.96 -10.71
CA TYR A 218 -3.29 15.23 -11.19
C TYR A 218 -3.60 16.72 -11.24
N TYR A 219 -3.44 17.42 -10.11
CA TYR A 219 -3.79 18.84 -10.04
C TYR A 219 -2.84 19.74 -10.83
N ALA A 220 -1.56 19.39 -10.93
CA ALA A 220 -0.63 20.13 -11.77
C ALA A 220 -0.96 20.00 -13.26
N ARG A 221 -1.38 18.84 -13.71
CA ARG A 221 -1.75 18.58 -15.11
C ARG A 221 -3.08 19.21 -15.48
N THR A 222 -4.03 19.30 -14.55
CA THR A 222 -5.36 19.92 -14.78
C THR A 222 -5.36 21.42 -14.54
N ALA A 223 -4.29 21.99 -13.97
CA ALA A 223 -4.14 23.44 -13.81
C ALA A 223 -4.00 24.16 -15.16
N ASN A 224 -4.41 25.43 -15.20
CA ASN A 224 -4.24 26.29 -16.36
C ASN A 224 -3.56 27.62 -15.94
N PRO A 225 -2.32 27.88 -16.37
CA PRO A 225 -1.44 27.01 -17.16
C PRO A 225 -1.01 25.75 -16.37
N PRO A 226 -0.58 24.66 -17.04
CA PRO A 226 -0.06 23.46 -16.37
C PRO A 226 1.14 23.77 -15.49
N LEU A 227 1.26 23.05 -14.37
CA LEU A 227 2.35 23.19 -13.42
C LEU A 227 3.38 22.07 -13.59
N HIS A 228 4.59 22.31 -13.11
CA HIS A 228 5.65 21.32 -13.10
C HIS A 228 5.63 20.51 -11.81
N VAL A 229 5.91 19.20 -11.90
CA VAL A 229 5.94 18.28 -10.75
C VAL A 229 7.28 17.59 -10.69
N THR A 230 7.99 17.78 -9.57
CA THR A 230 9.28 17.14 -9.33
C THR A 230 9.20 16.27 -8.08
N PRO A 231 9.20 14.93 -8.22
CA PRO A 231 9.23 14.03 -7.08
C PRO A 231 10.47 14.21 -6.23
N LEU A 232 10.28 14.30 -4.91
CA LEU A 232 11.35 14.52 -3.91
C LEU A 232 12.08 13.20 -3.59
N ILE A 233 12.52 12.48 -4.62
CA ILE A 233 13.17 11.16 -4.51
C ILE A 233 14.62 11.22 -4.03
N LYS A 234 15.24 12.40 -4.09
CA LYS A 234 16.60 12.62 -3.63
C LYS A 234 16.66 13.19 -2.21
N GLU A 235 15.51 13.42 -1.57
CA GLU A 235 15.44 13.93 -0.22
C GLU A 235 15.91 12.87 0.80
N THR A 236 16.87 13.24 1.64
CA THR A 236 17.48 12.36 2.64
C THR A 236 17.47 12.92 4.05
N SER A 237 17.07 14.17 4.21
CA SER A 237 16.96 14.81 5.52
C SER A 237 15.59 14.55 6.15
N GLY A 238 15.53 13.86 7.29
CA GLY A 238 14.27 13.58 7.97
C GLY A 238 13.52 12.33 7.46
N PRO A 239 12.20 12.27 7.58
CA PRO A 239 11.40 11.11 7.19
C PRO A 239 11.49 10.79 5.69
N ARG A 240 11.34 9.50 5.37
CA ARG A 240 11.28 9.05 3.98
C ARG A 240 10.04 9.61 3.27
N LEU A 241 10.22 10.08 2.03
CA LEU A 241 9.15 10.66 1.21
C LEU A 241 8.63 9.74 0.10
N VAL A 242 9.21 8.54 -0.05
CA VAL A 242 8.82 7.52 -1.04
C VAL A 242 8.06 6.41 -0.34
N TYR A 243 6.92 6.02 -0.90
CA TYR A 243 6.03 5.02 -0.34
C TYR A 243 5.64 3.96 -1.36
N ARG A 244 5.39 2.75 -0.86
CA ARG A 244 4.78 1.65 -1.60
C ARG A 244 3.31 1.56 -1.21
N ILE A 245 2.45 1.50 -2.20
CA ILE A 245 1.00 1.48 -2.01
C ILE A 245 0.45 0.16 -2.52
N GLY A 246 -0.29 -0.51 -1.66
CA GLY A 246 -1.05 -1.72 -1.95
C GLY A 246 -2.53 -1.49 -1.68
N MET A 247 -3.31 -2.57 -1.75
CA MET A 247 -4.70 -2.55 -1.29
C MET A 247 -4.76 -2.97 0.18
N GLY A 248 -5.75 -2.44 0.91
CA GLY A 248 -6.03 -2.83 2.29
C GLY A 248 -7.21 -3.79 2.37
N VAL A 249 -7.04 -4.91 3.09
CA VAL A 249 -8.09 -5.89 3.38
C VAL A 249 -8.13 -6.18 4.89
N ARG A 250 -9.17 -6.84 5.39
CA ARG A 250 -9.22 -7.27 6.79
C ARG A 250 -8.16 -8.35 7.06
N PRO A 251 -7.58 -8.41 8.26
CA PRO A 251 -6.60 -9.44 8.63
C PRO A 251 -7.12 -10.88 8.45
N ALA A 252 -8.43 -11.11 8.63
CA ALA A 252 -9.04 -12.43 8.44
C ALA A 252 -9.15 -12.86 6.98
N ASP A 253 -9.15 -11.93 6.02
CA ASP A 253 -9.45 -12.18 4.60
C ASP A 253 -8.19 -12.60 3.80
N GLN A 254 -7.53 -13.69 4.21
CA GLN A 254 -6.24 -14.12 3.64
C GLN A 254 -6.37 -14.70 2.21
N ASN A 255 -7.46 -15.43 1.90
CA ASN A 255 -7.70 -15.93 0.54
C ASN A 255 -7.98 -14.77 -0.42
N TRP A 256 -8.75 -13.79 0.03
CA TRP A 256 -9.03 -12.57 -0.69
C TRP A 256 -7.73 -11.80 -1.01
N LYS A 257 -6.89 -11.60 0.00
CA LYS A 257 -5.56 -11.00 -0.18
C LYS A 257 -4.71 -11.76 -1.21
N ARG A 258 -4.68 -13.11 -1.16
CA ARG A 258 -3.94 -13.92 -2.13
C ARG A 258 -4.47 -13.74 -3.54
N MET A 259 -5.79 -13.68 -3.69
CA MET A 259 -6.44 -13.43 -4.99
C MET A 259 -6.07 -12.05 -5.55
N LEU A 260 -6.17 -10.99 -4.74
CA LEU A 260 -5.77 -9.65 -5.14
C LEU A 260 -4.29 -9.58 -5.52
N ASN A 261 -3.39 -10.22 -4.77
CA ASN A 261 -1.96 -10.27 -5.10
C ASN A 261 -1.70 -10.91 -6.46
N ARG A 262 -2.41 -11.98 -6.79
CA ARG A 262 -2.32 -12.62 -8.11
C ARG A 262 -2.78 -11.66 -9.22
N LEU A 263 -3.92 -11.03 -9.05
CA LEU A 263 -4.45 -10.07 -10.02
C LEU A 263 -3.52 -8.88 -10.23
N ILE A 264 -2.92 -8.35 -9.16
CA ILE A 264 -1.92 -7.28 -9.24
C ILE A 264 -0.74 -7.75 -10.11
N GLN A 265 -0.18 -8.93 -9.82
CA GLN A 265 0.97 -9.47 -10.54
C GLN A 265 0.67 -9.70 -12.03
N GLU A 266 -0.49 -10.26 -12.35
CA GLU A 266 -0.90 -10.59 -13.71
C GLU A 266 -1.24 -9.36 -14.55
N ASN A 267 -1.56 -8.23 -13.92
CA ASN A 267 -2.12 -7.07 -14.62
C ASN A 267 -1.31 -5.77 -14.40
N GLN A 268 -0.07 -5.85 -13.91
CA GLN A 268 0.74 -4.68 -13.57
C GLN A 268 0.85 -3.63 -14.71
N PRO A 269 1.01 -4.01 -16.00
CA PRO A 269 1.05 -3.01 -17.08
C PRO A 269 -0.24 -2.20 -17.24
N ALA A 270 -1.41 -2.84 -17.08
CA ALA A 270 -2.70 -2.16 -17.16
C ALA A 270 -2.91 -1.23 -15.96
N ILE A 271 -2.50 -1.68 -14.77
CA ILE A 271 -2.53 -0.86 -13.55
C ILE A 271 -1.66 0.39 -13.73
N ASN A 272 -0.42 0.21 -14.19
CA ASN A 272 0.50 1.33 -14.44
C ASN A 272 -0.10 2.32 -15.45
N LYS A 273 -0.72 1.81 -16.52
CA LYS A 273 -1.37 2.68 -17.51
C LYS A 273 -2.46 3.55 -16.88
N ILE A 274 -3.36 2.95 -16.08
CA ILE A 274 -4.42 3.70 -15.39
C ILE A 274 -3.79 4.80 -14.52
N LEU A 275 -2.78 4.50 -13.72
CA LEU A 275 -2.12 5.47 -12.84
C LEU A 275 -1.42 6.59 -13.62
N LEU A 276 -0.72 6.28 -14.71
CA LEU A 276 -0.05 7.26 -15.57
C LEU A 276 -1.05 8.17 -16.28
N ASP A 277 -2.20 7.65 -16.68
CA ASP A 277 -3.27 8.44 -17.31
C ASP A 277 -3.81 9.54 -16.35
N PHE A 278 -3.65 9.35 -15.04
CA PHE A 278 -3.96 10.35 -14.01
C PHE A 278 -2.78 11.24 -13.62
N GLY A 279 -1.62 11.05 -14.24
CA GLY A 279 -0.42 11.83 -13.96
C GLY A 279 0.32 11.41 -12.69
N VAL A 280 0.04 10.23 -12.14
CA VAL A 280 0.74 9.72 -10.96
C VAL A 280 2.23 9.56 -11.28
N PRO A 281 3.15 10.20 -10.53
CA PRO A 281 4.59 10.03 -10.75
C PRO A 281 5.02 8.65 -10.22
N LEU A 282 4.94 7.65 -11.08
CA LEU A 282 5.28 6.27 -10.77
C LEU A 282 6.79 6.08 -10.69
N LEU A 283 7.24 5.29 -9.72
CA LEU A 283 8.64 4.94 -9.50
C LEU A 283 8.87 3.44 -9.66
N ASP A 284 10.01 3.08 -10.25
CA ASP A 284 10.52 1.71 -10.24
C ASP A 284 11.14 1.33 -8.88
N GLU A 285 11.65 0.11 -8.77
CA GLU A 285 12.30 -0.38 -7.54
C GLU A 285 13.58 0.39 -7.16
N ASN A 286 14.15 1.15 -8.10
CA ASN A 286 15.36 1.96 -7.91
C ASN A 286 15.05 3.46 -7.74
N ASP A 287 13.80 3.81 -7.43
CA ASP A 287 13.32 5.20 -7.29
C ASP A 287 13.44 6.04 -8.57
N ARG A 288 13.45 5.42 -9.76
CA ARG A 288 13.45 6.13 -11.05
C ARG A 288 12.02 6.24 -11.57
N LEU A 289 11.70 7.40 -12.16
CA LEU A 289 10.40 7.63 -12.80
C LEU A 289 10.20 6.66 -13.98
N ILE A 290 9.04 6.03 -14.05
CA ILE A 290 8.59 5.22 -15.18
C ILE A 290 7.53 5.98 -15.97
N GLY A 291 7.49 5.77 -17.29
CA GLY A 291 6.50 6.40 -18.18
C GLY A 291 6.84 7.81 -18.67
N THR A 292 8.02 8.35 -18.34
CA THR A 292 8.47 9.68 -18.81
C THR A 292 9.01 9.68 -20.24
N GLU A 293 9.27 8.53 -20.85
CA GLU A 293 9.85 8.45 -22.20
C GLU A 293 8.87 8.88 -23.32
N ALA A 294 7.58 9.00 -23.03
CA ALA A 294 6.57 9.40 -24.03
C ALA A 294 6.41 10.93 -24.16
N ALA A 295 6.87 11.72 -23.20
CA ALA A 295 6.69 13.18 -23.19
C ALA A 295 7.76 13.97 -23.95
N THR A 296 8.87 13.32 -24.33
CA THR A 296 10.00 13.95 -25.04
C THR A 296 10.03 13.72 -26.54
N LYS A 297 9.02 13.04 -27.10
CA LYS A 297 8.87 12.85 -28.55
C LYS A 297 7.53 13.40 -29.04
N SER A 298 7.44 14.71 -29.15
CA SER A 298 6.60 15.37 -30.18
C SER A 298 7.38 16.54 -30.73
N PRO A 299 7.51 16.59 -32.06
CA PRO A 299 8.32 17.56 -32.79
C PRO A 299 7.74 18.98 -32.68
#